data_29ebf7854c6592ae60a0a2a0648e3798
#
_entry.id   29ebf7854c6592ae60a0a2a0648e3798
#
_cell.length_a   1.000
_cell.length_b   1.000
_cell.length_c   1.000
_cell.angle_alpha   90.00
_cell.angle_beta   90.00
_cell.angle_gamma   90.00
#
_symmetry.space_group_name_H-M   'P 1'
#
loop_
_entity.id
_entity.type
_entity.pdbx_description
1 polymer ?
#
loop_
_entity_poly.entity_id
_entity_poly.type
_entity_poly.pdbx_seq_one_letter_code
_entity_poly.pdbx_strand_id
1 'polypeptide(L)'
;EKIYTRDHAVTTSQQYGYDFSGRRYDFDNSRWTSVNTTLAAYDAAPTNNKHTIYNKSIYAMRAGRVVGCWRNAPENPRPKLAGDSEIARPWLHTKFKEGLLPGGGNMLWVEHDDGSRMLYAHMIPGSISAQLCPHSAQYFPAPKGSNSEFIYVGVAQAQQAVINKGQYLGRVGNSGSSTGPHLHVHLQNDAGVGQQITFSRGIATVPDNTKPYGGPWVRFAGSTIPAGPQLIWAPRTVGSQYVRHGMKAEMMQGFFSHLADSGFKASWFDGYSVSGNSFYNMVWEPANLAWRGFFGQSSAGYQQVFNQAIEDGFAPVQVDSHQTGSGTRYSVIFEKKPLATLARHGLTYTQHMQVMDQAKDLNMRPVSVSVVSSGGDRRYTVLYQQQNVGSWTVSSQL
;
A
#
# COMPACT_ATOMS: atom_id res chain seq x y z
N GLU A 1 -1.84 6.87 8.73
CA GLU A 1 -1.45 7.68 7.56
C GLU A 1 -1.48 6.85 6.29
N LYS A 2 -1.88 7.45 5.17
CA LYS A 2 -1.89 6.86 3.84
C LYS A 2 -1.24 7.83 2.86
N ILE A 3 -0.66 7.31 1.80
CA ILE A 3 -0.24 8.14 0.67
C ILE A 3 -1.49 8.48 -0.13
N TYR A 4 -1.59 9.73 -0.54
CA TYR A 4 -2.63 10.22 -1.43
C TYR A 4 -1.99 10.66 -2.74
N THR A 5 -2.58 10.31 -3.85
CA THR A 5 -2.12 10.71 -5.16
C THR A 5 -3.25 11.23 -6.03
N ARG A 6 -2.89 12.03 -6.99
CA ARG A 6 -3.73 12.42 -8.13
C ARG A 6 -2.90 12.42 -9.39
N ASP A 7 -3.56 12.27 -10.51
CA ASP A 7 -2.93 12.37 -11.83
C ASP A 7 -2.51 13.81 -12.10
N HIS A 8 -1.40 13.97 -12.77
CA HIS A 8 -0.90 15.26 -13.21
C HIS A 8 -1.15 15.39 -14.72
N ALA A 9 -2.32 15.82 -15.10
CA ALA A 9 -2.78 15.75 -16.49
C ALA A 9 -2.67 17.10 -17.18
N VAL A 10 -1.49 17.56 -17.65
CA VAL A 10 -1.53 18.84 -18.40
C VAL A 10 -0.46 19.07 -19.45
N THR A 11 0.67 18.37 -19.45
CA THR A 11 1.74 18.61 -20.43
C THR A 11 2.23 17.29 -21.01
N THR A 12 2.81 17.35 -22.22
CA THR A 12 3.34 16.18 -22.92
C THR A 12 4.34 15.37 -22.08
N SER A 13 5.20 16.04 -21.29
CA SER A 13 6.21 15.38 -20.45
C SER A 13 5.64 14.83 -19.13
N GLN A 14 4.61 15.46 -18.58
CA GLN A 14 4.04 15.15 -17.28
C GLN A 14 2.68 14.42 -17.35
N GLN A 15 2.23 14.09 -18.56
CA GLN A 15 0.91 13.53 -18.84
C GLN A 15 0.53 12.36 -17.91
N TYR A 16 1.50 11.57 -17.47
CA TYR A 16 1.30 10.41 -16.58
C TYR A 16 2.04 10.57 -15.25
N GLY A 17 2.34 11.81 -14.86
CA GLY A 17 2.98 12.09 -13.59
C GLY A 17 2.04 11.91 -12.40
N TYR A 18 2.62 11.76 -11.22
CA TYR A 18 1.91 11.64 -9.96
C TYR A 18 2.42 12.66 -8.95
N ASP A 19 1.49 13.32 -8.26
CA ASP A 19 1.76 14.09 -7.06
C ASP A 19 1.42 13.24 -5.84
N PHE A 20 2.43 12.78 -5.11
CA PHE A 20 2.26 12.02 -3.88
C PHE A 20 2.23 12.96 -2.69
N SER A 21 1.12 13.00 -1.98
CA SER A 21 0.96 13.69 -0.70
C SER A 21 0.58 12.71 0.40
N GLY A 22 0.49 13.16 1.66
CA GLY A 22 0.03 12.35 2.77
C GLY A 22 -1.42 12.66 3.16
N ARG A 23 -2.11 11.66 3.67
CA ARG A 23 -3.42 11.82 4.32
C ARG A 23 -3.44 11.04 5.62
N ARG A 24 -4.07 11.61 6.64
CA ARG A 24 -4.51 10.92 7.84
C ARG A 24 -6.02 11.10 8.00
N TYR A 25 -6.65 10.19 8.70
CA TYR A 25 -8.04 10.39 9.08
C TYR A 25 -8.09 11.19 10.38
N ASP A 26 -8.88 12.24 10.40
CA ASP A 26 -9.21 13.07 11.55
C ASP A 26 -10.53 12.55 12.13
N PHE A 27 -10.43 11.79 13.23
CA PHE A 27 -11.60 11.17 13.87
C PHE A 27 -12.53 12.20 14.52
N ASP A 28 -12.00 13.32 15.00
CA ASP A 28 -12.80 14.38 15.64
C ASP A 28 -13.70 15.08 14.63
N ASN A 29 -13.23 15.23 13.39
CA ASN A 29 -13.96 15.91 12.31
C ASN A 29 -14.46 14.93 11.22
N SER A 30 -14.33 13.63 11.43
CA SER A 30 -14.77 12.55 10.52
C SER A 30 -14.35 12.77 9.06
N ARG A 31 -13.05 13.04 8.80
CA ARG A 31 -12.56 13.33 7.45
C ARG A 31 -11.10 12.98 7.23
N TRP A 32 -10.73 12.76 5.96
CA TRP A 32 -9.36 12.68 5.53
C TRP A 32 -8.74 14.08 5.40
N THR A 33 -7.59 14.31 6.03
CA THR A 33 -6.85 15.56 6.00
C THR A 33 -5.39 15.37 5.61
N SER A 34 -4.77 16.38 4.98
CA SER A 34 -3.35 16.40 4.65
C SER A 34 -2.46 16.92 5.76
N VAL A 35 -3.05 17.50 6.81
CA VAL A 35 -2.28 18.13 7.90
C VAL A 35 -2.24 17.25 9.14
N ASN A 36 -1.17 17.36 9.92
CA ASN A 36 -0.92 16.61 11.17
C ASN A 36 -1.37 17.37 12.44
N THR A 37 -2.09 18.46 12.25
CA THR A 37 -2.64 19.31 13.32
C THR A 37 -4.14 19.56 13.07
N THR A 38 -4.81 20.31 13.93
CA THR A 38 -6.19 20.77 13.67
C THR A 38 -6.21 21.77 12.52
N LEU A 39 -7.31 21.85 11.78
CA LEU A 39 -7.41 22.82 10.67
C LEU A 39 -7.34 24.26 11.19
N ALA A 40 -7.96 24.56 12.31
CA ALA A 40 -7.88 25.90 12.90
C ALA A 40 -6.44 26.31 13.23
N ALA A 41 -5.65 25.39 13.81
CA ALA A 41 -4.23 25.64 14.07
C ALA A 41 -3.40 25.74 12.80
N TYR A 42 -3.77 24.99 11.74
CA TYR A 42 -3.13 25.11 10.44
C TYR A 42 -3.46 26.45 9.78
N ASP A 43 -4.72 26.85 9.72
CA ASP A 43 -5.17 28.09 9.08
C ASP A 43 -4.61 29.34 9.78
N ALA A 44 -4.45 29.29 11.12
CA ALA A 44 -3.83 30.37 11.88
C ALA A 44 -2.33 30.56 11.57
N ALA A 45 -1.61 29.49 11.29
CA ALA A 45 -0.17 29.54 11.00
C ALA A 45 0.22 28.38 10.04
N PRO A 46 -0.05 28.48 8.74
CA PRO A 46 0.27 27.44 7.77
C PRO A 46 1.78 27.34 7.57
N THR A 47 2.33 26.12 7.79
CA THR A 47 3.75 25.83 7.58
C THR A 47 3.92 24.47 6.90
N ASN A 48 5.03 24.29 6.20
CA ASN A 48 5.31 23.04 5.48
C ASN A 48 5.32 21.81 6.41
N ASN A 49 5.89 21.94 7.61
CA ASN A 49 6.02 20.84 8.57
C ASN A 49 4.68 20.38 9.18
N LYS A 50 3.60 21.12 9.00
CA LYS A 50 2.25 20.70 9.39
C LYS A 50 1.61 19.74 8.38
N HIS A 51 2.24 19.49 7.23
CA HIS A 51 1.77 18.49 6.27
C HIS A 51 2.27 17.08 6.64
N THR A 52 1.37 16.07 6.54
CA THR A 52 1.68 14.67 6.89
C THR A 52 2.82 14.07 6.07
N ILE A 53 2.97 14.49 4.82
CA ILE A 53 4.02 14.01 3.91
C ILE A 53 5.36 14.72 4.09
N TYR A 54 5.38 15.91 4.68
CA TYR A 54 6.60 16.71 4.81
C TYR A 54 7.69 15.96 5.56
N ASN A 55 8.92 16.08 5.09
CA ASN A 55 10.10 15.43 5.66
C ASN A 55 10.08 13.88 5.63
N LYS A 56 9.16 13.24 4.90
CA LYS A 56 9.18 11.78 4.69
C LYS A 56 10.29 11.41 3.71
N SER A 57 10.93 10.27 3.94
CA SER A 57 12.02 9.77 3.11
C SER A 57 11.54 9.33 1.73
N ILE A 58 12.33 9.66 0.71
CA ILE A 58 12.13 9.27 -0.69
C ILE A 58 13.16 8.20 -1.04
N TYR A 59 12.70 7.16 -1.73
CA TYR A 59 13.54 6.06 -2.18
C TYR A 59 13.38 5.84 -3.68
N ALA A 60 14.45 5.41 -4.34
CA ALA A 60 14.46 5.14 -5.77
C ALA A 60 13.48 4.03 -6.14
N MET A 61 12.56 4.29 -7.05
CA MET A 61 11.56 3.32 -7.53
C MET A 61 12.19 2.25 -8.42
N ARG A 62 13.27 2.61 -9.12
CA ARG A 62 14.02 1.74 -10.03
C ARG A 62 15.51 2.07 -9.96
N ALA A 63 16.38 1.12 -10.28
CA ALA A 63 17.81 1.35 -10.44
C ALA A 63 18.08 2.25 -11.66
N GLY A 64 19.20 2.98 -11.63
CA GLY A 64 19.58 3.85 -12.72
C GLY A 64 20.78 4.72 -12.39
N ARG A 65 20.94 5.80 -13.13
CA ARG A 65 22.03 6.79 -13.00
C ARG A 65 21.46 8.19 -12.88
N VAL A 66 21.96 8.98 -11.94
CA VAL A 66 21.57 10.38 -11.80
C VAL A 66 22.21 11.19 -12.94
N VAL A 67 21.40 11.61 -13.89
CA VAL A 67 21.85 12.36 -15.09
C VAL A 67 21.56 13.85 -15.02
N GLY A 68 20.71 14.28 -14.09
CA GLY A 68 20.42 15.69 -13.83
C GLY A 68 19.98 15.90 -12.38
N CYS A 69 20.28 17.05 -11.80
CA CYS A 69 19.91 17.30 -10.40
C CYS A 69 20.03 18.76 -9.97
N TRP A 70 19.40 19.07 -8.83
CA TRP A 70 19.61 20.28 -8.04
C TRP A 70 19.30 19.99 -6.57
N ARG A 71 20.10 20.51 -5.60
CA ARG A 71 19.93 20.06 -4.19
C ARG A 71 19.82 21.15 -3.13
N ASN A 72 19.91 22.42 -3.49
CA ASN A 72 19.98 23.48 -2.48
C ASN A 72 19.08 24.68 -2.79
N ALA A 73 18.12 24.52 -3.73
CA ALA A 73 17.07 25.51 -3.94
C ALA A 73 16.30 25.72 -2.62
N PRO A 74 16.04 26.97 -2.19
CA PRO A 74 15.27 27.22 -1.00
C PRO A 74 13.83 26.72 -1.15
N GLU A 75 13.18 26.40 -0.03
CA GLU A 75 11.76 26.03 -0.03
C GLU A 75 10.85 27.25 -0.10
N ASN A 76 9.63 27.04 -0.62
CA ASN A 76 8.54 27.97 -0.41
C ASN A 76 8.31 28.09 1.11
N PRO A 77 8.22 29.33 1.65
CA PRO A 77 8.18 29.55 3.11
C PRO A 77 6.93 28.96 3.78
N ARG A 78 5.85 28.77 3.01
CA ARG A 78 4.61 28.12 3.45
C ARG A 78 3.87 27.51 2.26
N PRO A 79 2.92 26.59 2.51
CA PRO A 79 1.96 26.16 1.49
C PRO A 79 1.08 27.31 1.00
N LYS A 80 0.60 27.20 -0.24
CA LYS A 80 -0.42 28.11 -0.78
C LYS A 80 -1.75 27.89 -0.08
N LEU A 81 -2.39 28.96 0.35
CA LEU A 81 -3.74 28.95 0.89
C LEU A 81 -4.80 29.22 -0.19
N ALA A 82 -6.05 28.84 0.09
CA ALA A 82 -7.18 29.29 -0.70
C ALA A 82 -7.26 30.83 -0.64
N GLY A 83 -7.40 31.46 -1.79
CA GLY A 83 -7.43 32.93 -1.89
C GLY A 83 -6.08 33.61 -2.05
N ASP A 84 -4.95 32.91 -1.90
CA ASP A 84 -3.66 33.49 -2.27
C ASP A 84 -3.66 33.84 -3.76
N SER A 85 -3.46 35.13 -4.08
CA SER A 85 -3.23 35.56 -5.44
C SER A 85 -1.88 35.07 -5.96
N GLU A 86 -1.64 35.10 -7.26
CA GLU A 86 -0.32 34.79 -7.81
C GLU A 86 0.77 35.73 -7.28
N ILE A 87 0.40 36.99 -6.98
CA ILE A 87 1.30 38.00 -6.41
C ILE A 87 1.61 37.70 -4.94
N ALA A 88 0.66 37.13 -4.20
CA ALA A 88 0.84 36.70 -2.80
C ALA A 88 1.44 35.30 -2.67
N ARG A 89 1.73 34.61 -3.78
CA ARG A 89 2.54 33.38 -3.71
C ARG A 89 3.88 33.71 -3.05
N PRO A 90 4.38 32.81 -2.20
CA PRO A 90 5.70 33.01 -1.63
C PRO A 90 6.71 33.38 -2.72
N TRP A 91 7.56 34.36 -2.45
CA TRP A 91 8.44 34.99 -3.45
C TRP A 91 9.33 34.01 -4.27
N LEU A 92 9.48 32.76 -3.82
CA LEU A 92 10.16 31.72 -4.58
C LEU A 92 9.47 31.36 -5.90
N HIS A 93 8.14 31.48 -5.96
CA HIS A 93 7.45 31.35 -7.26
C HIS A 93 7.83 32.49 -8.21
N THR A 94 8.04 33.70 -7.68
CA THR A 94 8.60 34.83 -8.45
C THR A 94 9.99 34.49 -8.96
N LYS A 95 10.87 33.95 -8.11
CA LYS A 95 12.23 33.54 -8.52
C LYS A 95 12.23 32.43 -9.57
N PHE A 96 11.25 31.52 -9.51
CA PHE A 96 11.02 30.54 -10.57
C PHE A 96 10.59 31.22 -11.89
N LYS A 97 9.65 32.14 -11.85
CA LYS A 97 9.21 32.89 -13.03
C LYS A 97 10.32 33.79 -13.61
N GLU A 98 11.20 34.30 -12.77
CA GLU A 98 12.42 34.99 -13.19
C GLU A 98 13.48 34.05 -13.82
N GLY A 99 13.25 32.75 -13.85
CA GLY A 99 14.19 31.78 -14.41
C GLY A 99 15.43 31.53 -13.54
N LEU A 100 15.38 31.88 -12.27
CA LEU A 100 16.48 31.75 -11.30
C LEU A 100 16.44 30.43 -10.52
N LEU A 101 15.36 29.66 -10.59
CA LEU A 101 15.20 28.38 -9.95
C LEU A 101 14.69 27.32 -10.94
N PRO A 102 15.09 26.04 -10.80
CA PRO A 102 14.44 24.99 -11.54
C PRO A 102 13.01 24.79 -11.01
N GLY A 103 12.04 24.55 -11.90
CA GLY A 103 10.65 24.30 -11.51
C GLY A 103 10.48 23.10 -10.58
N GLY A 104 11.30 22.07 -10.76
CA GLY A 104 11.36 20.92 -9.84
C GLY A 104 11.94 21.24 -8.46
N GLY A 105 12.51 22.45 -8.25
CA GLY A 105 13.20 22.80 -7.01
C GLY A 105 14.39 21.89 -6.77
N ASN A 106 14.49 21.30 -5.59
CA ASN A 106 15.46 20.25 -5.32
C ASN A 106 14.97 18.95 -5.94
N MET A 107 15.73 18.39 -6.87
CA MET A 107 15.27 17.32 -7.74
C MET A 107 16.39 16.39 -8.19
N LEU A 108 16.01 15.18 -8.60
CA LEU A 108 16.87 14.21 -9.27
C LEU A 108 16.20 13.72 -10.54
N TRP A 109 16.94 13.71 -11.64
CA TRP A 109 16.63 12.99 -12.86
C TRP A 109 17.43 11.70 -12.90
N VAL A 110 16.74 10.58 -12.96
CA VAL A 110 17.33 9.25 -12.97
C VAL A 110 17.06 8.58 -14.29
N GLU A 111 18.11 8.31 -15.05
CA GLU A 111 18.05 7.54 -16.30
C GLU A 111 18.16 6.06 -16.00
N HIS A 112 17.27 5.29 -16.59
CA HIS A 112 17.19 3.84 -16.46
C HIS A 112 17.86 3.14 -17.65
N ASP A 113 18.11 1.82 -17.54
CA ASP A 113 18.79 1.02 -18.58
C ASP A 113 18.05 1.00 -19.93
N ASP A 114 16.75 1.29 -19.94
CA ASP A 114 15.94 1.39 -21.17
C ASP A 114 15.91 2.81 -21.78
N GLY A 115 16.73 3.72 -21.27
CA GLY A 115 16.81 5.13 -21.71
C GLY A 115 15.69 6.01 -21.14
N SER A 116 14.70 5.47 -20.46
CA SER A 116 13.67 6.30 -19.81
C SER A 116 14.25 7.07 -18.62
N ARG A 117 13.69 8.26 -18.36
CA ARG A 117 14.14 9.15 -17.27
C ARG A 117 13.03 9.45 -16.31
N MET A 118 13.27 9.20 -15.02
CA MET A 118 12.33 9.52 -13.94
C MET A 118 12.77 10.76 -13.19
N LEU A 119 11.86 11.71 -13.03
CA LEU A 119 12.04 12.87 -12.15
C LEU A 119 11.51 12.56 -10.76
N TYR A 120 12.25 12.98 -9.74
CA TYR A 120 11.83 13.13 -8.34
C TYR A 120 12.02 14.59 -7.95
N ALA A 121 10.95 15.32 -7.63
CA ALA A 121 10.99 16.78 -7.45
C ALA A 121 10.44 17.27 -6.11
N HIS A 122 10.64 18.56 -5.84
CA HIS A 122 10.16 19.33 -4.69
C HIS A 122 10.75 18.90 -3.33
N MET A 123 11.98 18.38 -3.32
CA MET A 123 12.63 17.89 -2.09
C MET A 123 13.07 19.05 -1.17
N ILE A 124 13.32 18.71 0.11
CA ILE A 124 13.89 19.64 1.09
C ILE A 124 15.33 20.04 0.69
N PRO A 125 15.72 21.34 0.81
CA PRO A 125 17.10 21.76 0.62
C PRO A 125 18.08 20.94 1.46
N GLY A 126 19.19 20.51 0.84
CA GLY A 126 20.23 19.74 1.52
C GLY A 126 19.86 18.28 1.86
N SER A 127 18.64 17.83 1.58
CA SER A 127 18.25 16.43 1.85
C SER A 127 18.83 15.46 0.82
N ILE A 128 19.15 15.91 -0.38
CA ILE A 128 19.88 15.17 -1.41
C ILE A 128 21.36 15.26 -1.08
N SER A 129 22.07 14.14 -1.01
CA SER A 129 23.49 14.11 -0.69
C SER A 129 24.34 14.71 -1.82
N ALA A 130 25.54 15.21 -1.47
CA ALA A 130 26.51 15.70 -2.45
C ALA A 130 26.99 14.59 -3.40
N GLN A 131 26.97 13.34 -2.98
CA GLN A 131 27.31 12.18 -3.80
C GLN A 131 26.28 11.93 -4.90
N LEU A 132 25.00 12.24 -4.66
CA LEU A 132 23.93 12.10 -5.66
C LEU A 132 23.83 13.32 -6.58
N CYS A 133 24.20 14.51 -6.08
CA CYS A 133 24.04 15.75 -6.84
C CYS A 133 25.17 16.74 -6.58
N PRO A 134 26.00 17.07 -7.57
CA PRO A 134 27.05 18.07 -7.43
C PRO A 134 26.50 19.51 -7.39
N HIS A 135 25.34 19.78 -7.96
CA HIS A 135 24.79 21.15 -8.10
C HIS A 135 24.12 21.58 -6.78
N SER A 136 24.76 22.54 -6.08
CA SER A 136 24.39 22.95 -4.72
C SER A 136 24.14 24.46 -4.55
N ALA A 137 24.08 25.24 -5.61
CA ALA A 137 23.74 26.65 -5.51
C ALA A 137 22.27 26.86 -5.12
N GLN A 138 21.96 27.97 -4.46
CA GLN A 138 20.58 28.32 -4.13
C GLN A 138 19.79 28.75 -5.36
N TYR A 139 20.44 29.47 -6.27
CA TYR A 139 19.89 30.03 -7.51
C TYR A 139 20.82 29.78 -8.69
N PHE A 140 20.25 29.80 -9.87
CA PHE A 140 21.09 29.89 -11.09
C PHE A 140 21.86 31.19 -11.10
N PRO A 141 23.11 31.20 -11.60
CA PRO A 141 23.94 32.39 -11.67
C PRO A 141 23.39 33.45 -12.66
N ALA A 142 22.52 33.04 -13.57
CA ALA A 142 21.78 33.88 -14.50
C ALA A 142 20.45 33.25 -14.87
N PRO A 143 19.42 34.05 -15.24
CA PRO A 143 18.11 33.54 -15.65
C PRO A 143 18.22 32.55 -16.81
N LYS A 144 17.51 31.42 -16.70
CA LYS A 144 17.44 30.35 -17.71
C LYS A 144 16.15 30.33 -18.54
N GLY A 145 15.40 31.45 -18.53
CA GLY A 145 14.10 31.56 -19.21
C GLY A 145 12.91 31.38 -18.29
N SER A 146 11.82 32.07 -18.61
CA SER A 146 10.64 32.22 -17.74
C SER A 146 9.64 31.04 -17.76
N ASN A 147 9.86 30.03 -18.60
CA ASN A 147 8.91 28.89 -18.76
C ASN A 147 9.53 27.52 -18.44
N SER A 148 10.51 27.52 -17.56
CA SER A 148 11.29 26.33 -17.27
C SER A 148 10.68 25.51 -16.15
N GLU A 149 9.51 24.90 -16.37
CA GLU A 149 8.86 24.09 -15.32
C GLU A 149 9.76 22.96 -14.84
N PHE A 150 10.52 22.34 -15.75
CA PHE A 150 11.49 21.29 -15.36
C PHE A 150 12.79 21.45 -16.14
N ILE A 151 13.51 22.53 -15.88
CA ILE A 151 14.86 22.69 -16.46
C ILE A 151 15.70 21.47 -16.09
N TYR A 152 16.14 20.76 -17.09
CA TYR A 152 17.11 19.68 -16.93
C TYR A 152 18.49 20.30 -16.65
N VAL A 153 18.98 20.13 -15.43
CA VAL A 153 20.33 20.53 -15.03
C VAL A 153 21.22 19.30 -15.08
N GLY A 154 21.87 19.10 -16.21
CA GLY A 154 22.70 17.92 -16.48
C GLY A 154 23.87 17.76 -15.52
N VAL A 155 24.19 16.52 -15.20
CA VAL A 155 25.37 16.10 -14.42
C VAL A 155 26.42 15.56 -15.40
N ALA A 156 27.65 16.04 -15.32
CA ALA A 156 28.74 15.51 -16.13
C ALA A 156 28.91 14.00 -15.93
N GLN A 157 29.15 13.26 -17.00
CA GLN A 157 29.16 11.78 -16.97
C GLN A 157 30.07 11.22 -15.87
N ALA A 158 31.22 11.81 -15.63
CA ALA A 158 32.17 11.39 -14.58
C ALA A 158 31.63 11.62 -13.14
N GLN A 159 30.60 12.43 -12.97
CA GLN A 159 29.97 12.77 -11.68
C GLN A 159 28.58 12.12 -11.50
N GLN A 160 28.10 11.38 -12.48
CA GLN A 160 26.80 10.72 -12.43
C GLN A 160 26.82 9.55 -11.43
N ALA A 161 26.04 9.66 -10.37
CA ALA A 161 25.91 8.61 -9.36
C ALA A 161 25.05 7.46 -9.86
N VAL A 162 25.49 6.23 -9.67
CA VAL A 162 24.68 5.01 -9.85
C VAL A 162 23.84 4.80 -8.61
N ILE A 163 22.57 4.53 -8.79
CA ILE A 163 21.62 4.24 -7.70
C ILE A 163 20.95 2.89 -7.89
N ASN A 164 20.65 2.24 -6.80
CA ASN A 164 19.90 0.99 -6.76
C ASN A 164 18.42 1.24 -6.42
N LYS A 165 17.52 0.35 -6.87
CA LYS A 165 16.14 0.36 -6.42
C LYS A 165 16.07 0.30 -4.89
N GLY A 166 15.25 1.17 -4.28
CA GLY A 166 15.12 1.28 -2.83
C GLY A 166 16.23 2.07 -2.14
N GLN A 167 17.18 2.64 -2.87
CA GLN A 167 18.18 3.55 -2.31
C GLN A 167 17.53 4.86 -1.87
N TYR A 168 17.95 5.39 -0.72
CA TYR A 168 17.52 6.70 -0.23
C TYR A 168 17.99 7.82 -1.15
N LEU A 169 17.07 8.73 -1.50
CA LEU A 169 17.33 9.84 -2.41
C LEU A 169 17.30 11.21 -1.73
N GLY A 170 16.41 11.40 -0.77
CA GLY A 170 16.17 12.68 -0.10
C GLY A 170 14.86 12.67 0.68
N ARG A 171 14.32 13.86 0.95
CA ARG A 171 13.10 14.04 1.74
C ARG A 171 12.09 14.93 1.03
N VAL A 172 10.80 14.59 1.19
CA VAL A 172 9.69 15.37 0.63
C VAL A 172 9.66 16.76 1.23
N GLY A 173 9.67 17.78 0.37
CA GLY A 173 9.63 19.18 0.73
C GLY A 173 8.58 19.98 -0.05
N ASN A 174 8.86 21.28 -0.22
CA ASN A 174 8.01 22.24 -0.92
C ASN A 174 8.88 23.25 -1.73
N SER A 175 9.93 22.78 -2.39
CA SER A 175 10.80 23.66 -3.19
C SER A 175 10.35 23.77 -4.64
N GLY A 176 10.73 24.82 -5.33
CA GLY A 176 10.41 25.06 -6.74
C GLY A 176 8.96 25.49 -6.99
N SER A 177 8.40 25.15 -8.16
CA SER A 177 7.02 25.44 -8.56
C SER A 177 6.03 24.52 -7.87
N SER A 178 5.89 24.66 -6.56
CA SER A 178 5.04 23.83 -5.70
C SER A 178 4.07 24.66 -4.88
N THR A 179 2.85 24.17 -4.74
CA THR A 179 1.80 24.82 -3.93
C THR A 179 1.72 24.31 -2.50
N GLY A 180 2.42 23.23 -2.17
CA GLY A 180 2.46 22.63 -0.83
C GLY A 180 3.28 21.35 -0.84
N PRO A 181 3.66 20.83 0.34
CA PRO A 181 4.50 19.64 0.44
C PRO A 181 3.91 18.43 -0.29
N HIS A 182 4.66 17.93 -1.27
CA HIS A 182 4.37 16.72 -2.02
C HIS A 182 5.64 16.21 -2.72
N LEU A 183 5.65 14.97 -3.14
CA LEU A 183 6.62 14.42 -4.07
C LEU A 183 5.98 14.37 -5.45
N HIS A 184 6.51 15.15 -6.40
CA HIS A 184 6.18 15.01 -7.81
C HIS A 184 7.09 13.98 -8.46
N VAL A 185 6.51 13.03 -9.19
CA VAL A 185 7.26 12.10 -10.06
C VAL A 185 6.62 12.00 -11.41
N HIS A 186 7.44 11.96 -12.46
CA HIS A 186 7.01 11.53 -13.78
C HIS A 186 8.12 10.77 -14.49
N LEU A 187 7.73 9.94 -15.45
CA LEU A 187 8.61 9.19 -16.33
C LEU A 187 8.49 9.74 -17.74
N GLN A 188 9.61 9.94 -18.43
CA GLN A 188 9.63 10.35 -19.83
C GLN A 188 10.65 9.54 -20.61
N ASN A 189 10.47 9.48 -21.94
CA ASN A 189 11.47 8.94 -22.85
C ASN A 189 12.54 9.99 -23.19
N ASP A 190 13.52 9.61 -24.03
CA ASP A 190 14.59 10.49 -24.50
C ASP A 190 14.12 11.75 -25.23
N ALA A 191 12.94 11.68 -25.87
CA ALA A 191 12.31 12.80 -26.55
C ALA A 191 11.56 13.74 -25.61
N GLY A 192 11.55 13.47 -24.29
CA GLY A 192 10.83 14.24 -23.28
C GLY A 192 9.32 13.99 -23.27
N VAL A 193 8.85 12.90 -23.88
CA VAL A 193 7.42 12.52 -23.89
C VAL A 193 7.11 11.66 -22.67
N GLY A 194 6.07 12.06 -21.92
CA GLY A 194 5.62 11.36 -20.72
C GLY A 194 5.25 9.91 -20.97
N GLN A 195 5.66 9.05 -20.06
CA GLN A 195 5.39 7.61 -20.07
C GLN A 195 4.64 7.18 -18.81
N GLN A 196 3.82 6.14 -18.93
CA GLN A 196 3.12 5.58 -17.78
C GLN A 196 4.09 4.91 -16.81
N ILE A 197 3.88 5.15 -15.51
CA ILE A 197 4.61 4.46 -14.44
C ILE A 197 3.79 3.26 -14.00
N THR A 198 4.34 2.07 -14.16
CA THR A 198 3.74 0.84 -13.64
C THR A 198 4.37 0.44 -12.31
N PHE A 199 3.55 0.02 -11.38
CA PHE A 199 3.98 -0.35 -10.02
C PHE A 199 3.93 -1.86 -9.84
N SER A 200 4.98 -2.44 -9.26
CA SER A 200 5.06 -3.89 -9.06
C SER A 200 3.99 -4.42 -8.10
N ARG A 201 3.55 -3.59 -7.16
CA ARG A 201 2.52 -3.95 -6.16
C ARG A 201 1.98 -2.72 -5.45
N GLY A 202 0.76 -2.83 -4.97
CA GLY A 202 0.11 -1.82 -4.15
C GLY A 202 -1.40 -2.01 -4.14
N ILE A 203 -2.04 -1.31 -3.23
CA ILE A 203 -3.50 -1.24 -3.14
C ILE A 203 -3.93 0.22 -3.06
N ALA A 204 -5.06 0.53 -3.68
CA ALA A 204 -5.62 1.86 -3.74
C ALA A 204 -7.11 1.86 -3.39
N THR A 205 -7.61 2.98 -2.90
CA THR A 205 -9.04 3.23 -2.71
C THR A 205 -9.33 4.71 -2.87
N VAL A 206 -10.53 5.05 -3.35
CA VAL A 206 -10.99 6.44 -3.38
C VAL A 206 -11.17 6.94 -1.94
N PRO A 207 -10.69 8.15 -1.60
CA PRO A 207 -10.94 8.74 -0.28
C PRO A 207 -12.44 8.92 -0.02
N ASP A 208 -12.91 8.41 1.10
CA ASP A 208 -14.29 8.53 1.54
C ASP A 208 -14.26 8.92 3.03
N ASN A 209 -14.86 10.07 3.36
CA ASN A 209 -14.88 10.57 4.73
C ASN A 209 -15.73 9.72 5.69
N THR A 210 -16.61 8.87 5.17
CA THR A 210 -17.37 7.91 5.98
C THR A 210 -16.55 6.65 6.33
N LYS A 211 -15.36 6.49 5.73
CA LYS A 211 -14.48 5.32 5.85
C LYS A 211 -13.11 5.66 6.43
N PRO A 212 -12.97 5.71 7.75
CA PRO A 212 -11.72 6.12 8.42
C PRO A 212 -10.53 5.20 8.13
N TYR A 213 -10.78 3.97 7.71
CA TYR A 213 -9.73 3.01 7.36
C TYR A 213 -9.50 2.88 5.85
N GLY A 214 -10.33 3.59 5.04
CA GLY A 214 -10.40 3.41 3.59
C GLY A 214 -11.09 2.10 3.20
N GLY A 215 -11.18 1.86 1.90
CA GLY A 215 -11.77 0.66 1.32
C GLY A 215 -13.10 0.90 0.61
N PRO A 216 -13.54 -0.04 -0.24
CA PRO A 216 -12.80 -1.25 -0.58
C PRO A 216 -11.45 -0.95 -1.24
N TRP A 217 -10.44 -1.76 -0.92
CA TRP A 217 -9.10 -1.61 -1.47
C TRP A 217 -8.95 -2.43 -2.74
N VAL A 218 -8.45 -1.80 -3.80
CA VAL A 218 -8.22 -2.42 -5.11
C VAL A 218 -6.73 -2.58 -5.35
N ARG A 219 -6.32 -3.76 -5.80
CA ARG A 219 -4.94 -4.10 -6.18
C ARG A 219 -4.57 -3.42 -7.50
N PHE A 220 -3.32 -2.94 -7.62
CA PHE A 220 -2.74 -2.41 -8.87
C PHE A 220 -1.33 -2.97 -9.16
N ALA A 221 -1.12 -4.26 -9.00
CA ALA A 221 0.16 -4.91 -9.29
C ALA A 221 0.39 -5.06 -10.80
N GLY A 222 1.57 -4.65 -11.28
CA GLY A 222 1.94 -4.67 -12.70
C GLY A 222 1.18 -3.64 -13.57
N SER A 223 0.52 -2.66 -12.96
CA SER A 223 -0.26 -1.63 -13.65
C SER A 223 -0.02 -0.23 -13.07
N THR A 224 -0.67 0.76 -13.65
CA THR A 224 -0.73 2.13 -13.11
C THR A 224 -1.61 2.17 -11.87
N ILE A 225 -1.45 3.22 -11.05
CA ILE A 225 -2.43 3.54 -10.01
C ILE A 225 -3.78 3.87 -10.69
N PRO A 226 -4.93 3.43 -10.16
CA PRO A 226 -6.23 3.81 -10.71
C PRO A 226 -6.37 5.33 -10.85
N ALA A 227 -7.04 5.76 -11.92
CA ALA A 227 -7.23 7.19 -12.22
C ALA A 227 -7.98 7.94 -11.11
N GLY A 228 -7.74 9.24 -11.03
CA GLY A 228 -8.35 10.15 -10.06
C GLY A 228 -7.69 10.11 -8.68
N PRO A 229 -8.31 10.77 -7.68
CA PRO A 229 -7.79 10.83 -6.33
C PRO A 229 -7.79 9.46 -5.65
N GLN A 230 -6.64 8.99 -5.17
CA GLN A 230 -6.49 7.70 -4.53
C GLN A 230 -5.77 7.81 -3.18
N LEU A 231 -6.25 7.09 -2.18
CA LEU A 231 -5.42 6.68 -1.05
C LEU A 231 -4.66 5.44 -1.47
N ILE A 232 -3.36 5.42 -1.24
CA ILE A 232 -2.49 4.31 -1.60
C ILE A 232 -1.88 3.70 -0.33
N TRP A 233 -1.79 2.40 -0.32
CA TRP A 233 -1.09 1.68 0.71
C TRP A 233 -0.23 0.56 0.12
N ALA A 234 1.05 0.61 0.43
CA ALA A 234 2.01 -0.42 0.09
C ALA A 234 2.88 -0.67 1.34
N PRO A 235 2.36 -1.32 2.38
CA PRO A 235 3.10 -1.54 3.62
C PRO A 235 4.38 -2.32 3.31
N ARG A 236 5.48 -1.88 3.90
CA ARG A 236 6.76 -2.56 3.77
C ARG A 236 6.68 -3.89 4.51
N THR A 237 6.86 -4.99 3.79
CA THR A 237 6.95 -6.33 4.36
C THR A 237 8.42 -6.66 4.62
N VAL A 238 8.77 -6.96 5.87
CA VAL A 238 10.13 -7.30 6.30
C VAL A 238 10.10 -8.44 7.31
N GLY A 239 11.13 -9.26 7.32
CA GLY A 239 11.26 -10.37 8.26
C GLY A 239 10.55 -11.64 7.81
N SER A 240 10.43 -12.60 8.72
CA SER A 240 9.87 -13.92 8.49
C SER A 240 8.36 -13.99 8.72
N GLN A 241 7.77 -12.96 9.30
CA GLN A 241 6.36 -12.96 9.66
C GLN A 241 5.78 -11.55 9.59
N TYR A 242 4.51 -11.47 9.22
CA TYR A 242 3.72 -10.25 9.22
C TYR A 242 2.38 -10.51 9.89
N VAL A 243 2.01 -9.69 10.86
CA VAL A 243 0.79 -9.87 11.67
C VAL A 243 -0.12 -8.66 11.56
N ARG A 244 -1.41 -8.89 11.44
CA ARG A 244 -2.47 -7.86 11.51
C ARG A 244 -3.63 -8.31 12.35
N HIS A 245 -4.17 -7.38 13.11
CA HIS A 245 -5.33 -7.56 13.98
C HIS A 245 -6.45 -6.61 13.58
N GLY A 246 -7.68 -7.03 13.81
CA GLY A 246 -8.86 -6.16 13.68
C GLY A 246 -9.09 -5.62 12.29
N MET A 247 -8.66 -6.32 11.24
CA MET A 247 -8.91 -5.90 9.86
C MET A 247 -10.39 -6.04 9.52
N LYS A 248 -11.04 -4.95 9.11
CA LYS A 248 -12.39 -5.04 8.55
C LYS A 248 -12.40 -5.82 7.24
N ALA A 249 -13.49 -6.54 6.98
CA ALA A 249 -13.65 -7.34 5.75
C ALA A 249 -13.37 -6.53 4.47
N GLU A 250 -13.78 -5.28 4.41
CA GLU A 250 -13.56 -4.38 3.27
C GLU A 250 -12.08 -4.04 3.01
N MET A 251 -11.23 -4.11 4.04
CA MET A 251 -9.78 -3.90 3.92
C MET A 251 -9.03 -5.19 3.61
N MET A 252 -9.60 -6.31 4.02
CA MET A 252 -8.93 -7.60 4.06
C MET A 252 -8.49 -8.05 2.67
N GLN A 253 -9.35 -7.96 1.66
CA GLN A 253 -9.04 -8.46 0.31
C GLN A 253 -7.87 -7.70 -0.32
N GLY A 254 -7.85 -6.38 -0.20
CA GLY A 254 -6.74 -5.58 -0.73
C GLY A 254 -5.41 -5.88 -0.02
N PHE A 255 -5.45 -5.98 1.31
CA PHE A 255 -4.28 -6.32 2.10
C PHE A 255 -3.76 -7.73 1.80
N PHE A 256 -4.67 -8.69 1.69
CA PHE A 256 -4.38 -10.06 1.27
C PHE A 256 -3.66 -10.09 -0.08
N SER A 257 -4.23 -9.44 -1.10
CA SER A 257 -3.63 -9.38 -2.43
C SER A 257 -2.24 -8.75 -2.41
N HIS A 258 -2.05 -7.66 -1.66
CA HIS A 258 -0.74 -7.01 -1.53
C HIS A 258 0.32 -7.94 -0.92
N LEU A 259 -0.02 -8.67 0.15
CA LEU A 259 0.92 -9.60 0.80
C LEU A 259 1.22 -10.82 -0.09
N ALA A 260 0.22 -11.37 -0.76
CA ALA A 260 0.42 -12.45 -1.73
C ALA A 260 1.36 -12.01 -2.86
N ASP A 261 1.17 -10.81 -3.44
CA ASP A 261 2.07 -10.22 -4.43
C ASP A 261 3.48 -9.96 -3.89
N SER A 262 3.62 -9.81 -2.59
CA SER A 262 4.91 -9.61 -1.91
C SER A 262 5.61 -10.93 -1.57
N GLY A 263 5.05 -12.08 -1.98
CA GLY A 263 5.63 -13.41 -1.75
C GLY A 263 5.31 -14.00 -0.37
N PHE A 264 4.26 -13.52 0.28
CA PHE A 264 3.77 -14.07 1.55
C PHE A 264 2.57 -14.98 1.33
N LYS A 265 2.39 -15.95 2.21
CA LYS A 265 1.17 -16.75 2.38
C LYS A 265 0.53 -16.45 3.73
N ALA A 266 -0.78 -16.55 3.82
CA ALA A 266 -1.45 -16.60 5.12
C ALA A 266 -1.14 -17.95 5.76
N SER A 267 -0.61 -17.94 6.99
CA SER A 267 -0.31 -19.15 7.77
C SER A 267 -1.31 -19.38 8.88
N TRP A 268 -2.00 -18.34 9.32
CA TRP A 268 -3.04 -18.40 10.34
C TRP A 268 -4.05 -17.26 10.18
N PHE A 269 -5.28 -17.52 10.52
CA PHE A 269 -6.33 -16.51 10.60
C PHE A 269 -7.41 -16.88 11.62
N ASP A 270 -8.11 -15.86 12.08
CA ASP A 270 -9.27 -15.94 12.95
C ASP A 270 -10.28 -14.87 12.49
N GLY A 271 -11.48 -15.29 12.16
CA GLY A 271 -12.59 -14.42 11.78
C GLY A 271 -13.55 -14.25 12.94
N TYR A 272 -13.96 -13.02 13.21
CA TYR A 272 -14.91 -12.72 14.26
C TYR A 272 -15.85 -11.58 13.86
N SER A 273 -16.90 -11.36 14.63
CA SER A 273 -17.89 -10.32 14.40
C SER A 273 -17.99 -9.36 15.56
N VAL A 274 -18.06 -8.07 15.26
CA VAL A 274 -18.41 -7.03 16.23
C VAL A 274 -19.55 -6.22 15.65
N SER A 275 -20.66 -6.17 16.38
CA SER A 275 -21.88 -5.47 15.94
C SER A 275 -22.32 -5.87 14.51
N GLY A 276 -22.25 -7.17 14.20
CA GLY A 276 -22.67 -7.74 12.91
C GLY A 276 -21.66 -7.55 11.76
N ASN A 277 -20.55 -6.84 11.97
CA ASN A 277 -19.49 -6.63 10.96
C ASN A 277 -18.37 -7.67 11.14
N SER A 278 -17.84 -8.18 10.03
CA SER A 278 -16.72 -9.13 10.03
C SER A 278 -15.38 -8.41 10.20
N PHE A 279 -14.55 -9.01 11.06
CA PHE A 279 -13.16 -8.63 11.28
C PHE A 279 -12.28 -9.88 11.19
N TYR A 280 -10.99 -9.68 10.89
CA TYR A 280 -10.01 -10.75 10.75
C TYR A 280 -8.71 -10.41 11.48
N ASN A 281 -8.18 -11.39 12.19
CA ASN A 281 -6.79 -11.43 12.66
C ASN A 281 -6.03 -12.38 11.75
N MET A 282 -4.82 -12.04 11.34
CA MET A 282 -4.06 -12.86 10.38
C MET A 282 -2.56 -12.83 10.67
N VAL A 283 -1.93 -13.97 10.44
CA VAL A 283 -0.48 -14.15 10.40
C VAL A 283 -0.07 -14.55 8.99
N TRP A 284 1.01 -13.96 8.52
CA TRP A 284 1.56 -14.17 7.18
C TRP A 284 3.03 -14.54 7.28
N GLU A 285 3.46 -15.48 6.46
CA GLU A 285 4.83 -15.97 6.37
C GLU A 285 5.29 -15.99 4.91
N PRO A 286 6.62 -15.96 4.64
CA PRO A 286 7.12 -16.14 3.29
C PRO A 286 6.56 -17.42 2.66
N ALA A 287 6.02 -17.29 1.45
CA ALA A 287 5.46 -18.44 0.73
C ALA A 287 6.59 -19.32 0.18
N ASN A 288 6.56 -20.60 0.52
CA ASN A 288 7.51 -21.62 0.05
C ASN A 288 6.87 -22.65 -0.88
N LEU A 289 5.56 -22.52 -1.13
CA LEU A 289 4.78 -23.40 -1.99
C LEU A 289 3.53 -22.66 -2.52
N ALA A 290 2.86 -23.24 -3.51
CA ALA A 290 1.60 -22.71 -4.01
C ALA A 290 0.50 -22.85 -2.96
N TRP A 291 -0.28 -21.78 -2.78
CA TRP A 291 -1.32 -21.71 -1.78
C TRP A 291 -2.52 -20.90 -2.27
N ARG A 292 -3.66 -21.05 -1.61
CA ARG A 292 -4.89 -20.28 -1.83
C ARG A 292 -5.53 -19.94 -0.50
N GLY A 293 -6.20 -18.79 -0.41
CA GLY A 293 -6.99 -18.41 0.76
C GLY A 293 -8.33 -17.83 0.34
N PHE A 294 -9.40 -18.25 0.98
CA PHE A 294 -10.75 -17.75 0.77
C PHE A 294 -11.36 -17.39 2.12
N PHE A 295 -11.93 -16.21 2.22
CA PHE A 295 -12.39 -15.65 3.49
C PHE A 295 -13.81 -15.12 3.35
N GLY A 296 -14.60 -15.23 4.45
CA GLY A 296 -15.93 -14.67 4.52
C GLY A 296 -16.95 -15.25 3.53
N GLN A 297 -16.75 -16.49 3.09
CA GLN A 297 -17.61 -17.17 2.14
C GLN A 297 -18.97 -17.55 2.76
N SER A 298 -20.05 -17.52 1.97
CA SER A 298 -21.26 -18.22 2.33
C SER A 298 -21.04 -19.74 2.33
N SER A 299 -21.94 -20.53 2.93
CA SER A 299 -21.81 -22.00 2.92
C SER A 299 -21.69 -22.58 1.49
N ALA A 300 -22.50 -22.10 0.56
CA ALA A 300 -22.44 -22.53 -0.85
C ALA A 300 -21.13 -22.09 -1.54
N GLY A 301 -20.71 -20.82 -1.34
CA GLY A 301 -19.45 -20.32 -1.90
C GLY A 301 -18.23 -21.05 -1.33
N TYR A 302 -18.24 -21.34 -0.02
CA TYR A 302 -17.20 -22.13 0.62
C TYR A 302 -17.09 -23.54 0.00
N GLN A 303 -18.21 -24.24 -0.17
CA GLN A 303 -18.20 -25.57 -0.77
C GLN A 303 -17.69 -25.55 -2.21
N GLN A 304 -18.05 -24.54 -3.00
CA GLN A 304 -17.59 -24.39 -4.37
C GLN A 304 -16.07 -24.21 -4.44
N VAL A 305 -15.51 -23.24 -3.69
CA VAL A 305 -14.05 -23.01 -3.69
C VAL A 305 -13.28 -24.18 -3.09
N PHE A 306 -13.89 -24.89 -2.13
CA PHE A 306 -13.30 -26.07 -1.52
C PHE A 306 -13.16 -27.21 -2.53
N ASN A 307 -14.23 -27.54 -3.24
CA ASN A 307 -14.22 -28.61 -4.26
C ASN A 307 -13.18 -28.29 -5.36
N GLN A 308 -13.19 -27.07 -5.89
CA GLN A 308 -12.23 -26.66 -6.92
C GLN A 308 -10.77 -26.74 -6.42
N ALA A 309 -10.51 -26.35 -5.17
CA ALA A 309 -9.15 -26.44 -4.63
C ALA A 309 -8.68 -27.89 -4.50
N ILE A 310 -9.55 -28.81 -4.06
CA ILE A 310 -9.23 -30.25 -3.98
C ILE A 310 -8.95 -30.83 -5.38
N GLU A 311 -9.79 -30.52 -6.37
CA GLU A 311 -9.59 -30.94 -7.77
C GLU A 311 -8.26 -30.45 -8.35
N ASP A 312 -7.85 -29.23 -7.97
CA ASP A 312 -6.57 -28.64 -8.39
C ASP A 312 -5.34 -29.18 -7.58
N GLY A 313 -5.55 -30.13 -6.68
CA GLY A 313 -4.49 -30.79 -5.89
C GLY A 313 -4.02 -29.98 -4.69
N PHE A 314 -4.86 -29.13 -4.14
CA PHE A 314 -4.59 -28.40 -2.90
C PHE A 314 -5.26 -29.11 -1.71
N ALA A 315 -4.58 -29.12 -0.56
CA ALA A 315 -5.13 -29.62 0.69
C ALA A 315 -5.46 -28.43 1.63
N PRO A 316 -6.61 -28.44 2.33
CA PRO A 316 -6.91 -27.45 3.35
C PRO A 316 -5.96 -27.62 4.54
N VAL A 317 -5.44 -26.49 5.06
CA VAL A 317 -4.52 -26.48 6.20
C VAL A 317 -5.08 -25.74 7.41
N GLN A 318 -6.05 -24.88 7.19
CA GLN A 318 -6.82 -24.22 8.25
C GLN A 318 -8.23 -23.88 7.76
N VAL A 319 -9.20 -24.04 8.64
CA VAL A 319 -10.59 -23.65 8.42
C VAL A 319 -11.09 -22.84 9.63
N ASP A 320 -12.01 -21.92 9.37
CA ASP A 320 -12.65 -21.15 10.41
C ASP A 320 -14.07 -20.74 10.01
N SER A 321 -14.89 -20.39 11.00
CA SER A 321 -16.22 -19.83 10.79
C SER A 321 -16.56 -18.79 11.85
N HIS A 322 -17.29 -17.76 11.45
CA HIS A 322 -17.82 -16.75 12.37
C HIS A 322 -19.23 -16.32 11.97
N GLN A 323 -19.99 -15.87 12.95
CA GLN A 323 -21.38 -15.43 12.75
C GLN A 323 -21.39 -13.93 12.45
N THR A 324 -22.18 -13.53 11.46
CA THR A 324 -22.45 -12.12 11.11
C THR A 324 -23.94 -11.82 11.16
N GLY A 325 -24.33 -10.56 11.02
CA GLY A 325 -25.73 -10.18 10.89
C GLY A 325 -26.45 -10.79 9.67
N SER A 326 -25.70 -11.22 8.66
CA SER A 326 -26.21 -11.86 7.44
C SER A 326 -25.97 -13.38 7.38
N GLY A 327 -25.64 -14.02 8.50
CA GLY A 327 -25.44 -15.47 8.61
C GLY A 327 -23.99 -15.88 8.86
N THR A 328 -23.75 -17.18 8.92
CA THR A 328 -22.42 -17.75 9.13
C THR A 328 -21.52 -17.53 7.92
N ARG A 329 -20.27 -17.13 8.16
CA ARG A 329 -19.22 -17.00 7.18
C ARG A 329 -18.12 -18.00 7.43
N TYR A 330 -17.58 -18.55 6.35
CA TYR A 330 -16.56 -19.59 6.35
C TYR A 330 -15.29 -19.10 5.66
N SER A 331 -14.16 -19.55 6.19
CA SER A 331 -12.84 -19.19 5.65
C SER A 331 -11.92 -20.42 5.63
N VAL A 332 -10.98 -20.47 4.67
CA VAL A 332 -10.07 -21.59 4.50
C VAL A 332 -8.75 -21.15 3.87
N ILE A 333 -7.65 -21.76 4.32
CA ILE A 333 -6.35 -21.71 3.67
C ILE A 333 -6.05 -23.09 3.09
N PHE A 334 -5.58 -23.13 1.85
CA PHE A 334 -5.13 -24.34 1.16
C PHE A 334 -3.64 -24.22 0.80
N GLU A 335 -2.93 -25.33 0.84
CA GLU A 335 -1.57 -25.49 0.34
C GLU A 335 -1.50 -26.61 -0.69
N LYS A 336 -0.68 -26.42 -1.73
CA LYS A 336 -0.47 -27.45 -2.74
C LYS A 336 0.51 -28.50 -2.22
N LYS A 337 -0.04 -29.52 -1.56
CA LYS A 337 0.73 -30.64 -1.01
C LYS A 337 -0.13 -31.90 -0.94
N PRO A 338 0.48 -33.09 -1.10
CA PRO A 338 -0.25 -34.35 -0.92
C PRO A 338 -0.52 -34.56 0.57
N LEU A 339 -1.74 -34.31 1.01
CA LEU A 339 -2.16 -34.47 2.40
C LEU A 339 -3.60 -34.98 2.44
N ALA A 340 -3.80 -36.17 3.01
CA ALA A 340 -5.13 -36.69 3.24
C ALA A 340 -5.85 -35.86 4.32
N THR A 341 -7.03 -35.38 3.99
CA THR A 341 -7.81 -34.48 4.84
C THR A 341 -9.27 -34.86 4.88
N LEU A 342 -9.91 -34.60 6.04
CA LEU A 342 -11.35 -34.67 6.22
C LEU A 342 -11.80 -33.32 6.76
N ALA A 343 -12.56 -32.57 5.97
CA ALA A 343 -13.10 -31.27 6.37
C ALA A 343 -14.61 -31.25 6.23
N ARG A 344 -15.31 -30.64 7.18
CA ARG A 344 -16.75 -30.42 7.15
C ARG A 344 -17.09 -29.08 7.78
N HIS A 345 -18.20 -28.48 7.38
CA HIS A 345 -18.65 -27.20 7.93
C HIS A 345 -20.15 -27.21 8.23
N GLY A 346 -20.59 -26.33 9.14
CA GLY A 346 -21.99 -26.16 9.51
C GLY A 346 -22.60 -27.34 10.24
N LEU A 347 -21.80 -28.23 10.84
CA LEU A 347 -22.26 -29.44 11.51
C LEU A 347 -23.02 -29.13 12.81
N THR A 348 -24.05 -29.87 13.07
CA THR A 348 -24.63 -30.01 14.45
C THR A 348 -23.62 -30.72 15.35
N TYR A 349 -23.88 -30.69 16.67
CA TYR A 349 -23.05 -31.44 17.62
C TYR A 349 -22.99 -32.93 17.29
N THR A 350 -24.15 -33.56 17.05
CA THR A 350 -24.25 -35.01 16.72
C THR A 350 -23.44 -35.32 15.45
N GLN A 351 -23.58 -34.51 14.41
CA GLN A 351 -22.80 -34.68 13.17
C GLN A 351 -21.30 -34.47 13.39
N HIS A 352 -20.90 -33.50 14.23
CA HIS A 352 -19.51 -33.30 14.61
C HIS A 352 -18.92 -34.53 15.29
N MET A 353 -19.62 -35.13 16.22
CA MET A 353 -19.19 -36.38 16.90
C MET A 353 -19.00 -37.51 15.90
N GLN A 354 -19.95 -37.69 14.95
CA GLN A 354 -19.86 -38.72 13.92
C GLN A 354 -18.62 -38.48 13.01
N VAL A 355 -18.35 -37.24 12.63
CA VAL A 355 -17.17 -36.90 11.82
C VAL A 355 -15.88 -37.11 12.61
N MET A 356 -15.87 -36.84 13.90
CA MET A 356 -14.76 -37.10 14.81
C MET A 356 -14.43 -38.61 14.89
N ASP A 357 -15.45 -39.47 15.03
CA ASP A 357 -15.26 -40.91 15.01
C ASP A 357 -14.75 -41.42 13.66
N GLN A 358 -15.31 -40.91 12.53
CA GLN A 358 -14.79 -41.19 11.20
C GLN A 358 -13.30 -40.77 11.07
N ALA A 359 -12.92 -39.64 11.63
CA ALA A 359 -11.52 -39.16 11.58
C ALA A 359 -10.58 -40.12 12.36
N LYS A 360 -11.03 -40.66 13.52
CA LYS A 360 -10.27 -41.67 14.28
C LYS A 360 -10.07 -42.95 13.47
N ASP A 361 -11.14 -43.44 12.84
CA ASP A 361 -11.09 -44.65 12.00
C ASP A 361 -10.13 -44.50 10.81
N LEU A 362 -10.03 -43.27 10.28
CA LEU A 362 -9.09 -42.92 9.22
C LEU A 362 -7.69 -42.57 9.72
N ASN A 363 -7.43 -42.70 11.01
CA ASN A 363 -6.16 -42.32 11.65
C ASN A 363 -5.77 -40.86 11.38
N MET A 364 -6.76 -39.95 11.42
CA MET A 364 -6.61 -38.52 11.24
C MET A 364 -6.76 -37.79 12.59
N ARG A 365 -5.99 -36.71 12.78
CA ARG A 365 -6.08 -35.86 13.95
C ARG A 365 -6.79 -34.53 13.67
N PRO A 366 -7.43 -33.88 14.63
CA PRO A 366 -7.96 -32.54 14.49
C PRO A 366 -6.82 -31.52 14.32
N VAL A 367 -6.98 -30.61 13.37
CA VAL A 367 -6.05 -29.50 13.08
C VAL A 367 -6.70 -28.16 13.37
N SER A 368 -7.98 -28.04 13.00
CA SER A 368 -8.75 -26.81 13.24
C SER A 368 -10.20 -27.19 13.58
N VAL A 369 -10.71 -26.59 14.64
CA VAL A 369 -12.12 -26.69 15.02
C VAL A 369 -12.61 -25.28 15.35
N SER A 370 -13.60 -24.80 14.61
CA SER A 370 -14.24 -23.51 14.84
C SER A 370 -15.72 -23.76 15.20
N VAL A 371 -16.22 -23.00 16.17
CA VAL A 371 -17.59 -23.14 16.67
C VAL A 371 -18.29 -21.79 16.63
N VAL A 372 -19.48 -21.76 16.06
CA VAL A 372 -20.31 -20.55 16.01
C VAL A 372 -21.69 -20.84 16.60
N SER A 373 -22.33 -19.80 17.16
CA SER A 373 -23.75 -19.84 17.50
C SER A 373 -24.55 -19.33 16.29
N SER A 374 -25.46 -20.15 15.79
CA SER A 374 -26.34 -19.81 14.67
C SER A 374 -27.77 -20.18 15.01
N GLY A 375 -28.62 -19.16 15.20
CA GLY A 375 -30.04 -19.40 15.60
C GLY A 375 -30.22 -20.03 16.99
N GLY A 376 -29.26 -19.80 17.89
CA GLY A 376 -29.26 -20.42 19.24
C GLY A 376 -28.56 -21.78 19.31
N ASP A 377 -28.29 -22.41 18.17
CA ASP A 377 -27.60 -23.69 18.08
C ASP A 377 -26.09 -23.51 17.82
N ARG A 378 -25.30 -24.45 18.34
CA ARG A 378 -23.87 -24.54 17.98
C ARG A 378 -23.71 -25.21 16.63
N ARG A 379 -22.85 -24.61 15.78
CA ARG A 379 -22.43 -25.19 14.51
C ARG A 379 -20.90 -25.29 14.47
N TYR A 380 -20.42 -26.43 13.99
CA TYR A 380 -19.01 -26.78 13.98
C TYR A 380 -18.46 -26.77 12.55
N THR A 381 -17.26 -26.21 12.40
CA THR A 381 -16.44 -26.29 11.20
C THR A 381 -15.14 -26.97 11.58
N VAL A 382 -14.80 -28.09 10.94
CA VAL A 382 -13.73 -28.96 11.39
C VAL A 382 -12.79 -29.35 10.25
N LEU A 383 -11.53 -29.51 10.58
CA LEU A 383 -10.49 -30.04 9.71
C LEU A 383 -9.68 -31.08 10.46
N TYR A 384 -9.60 -32.27 9.88
CA TYR A 384 -8.74 -33.35 10.31
C TYR A 384 -7.72 -33.67 9.22
N GLN A 385 -6.51 -34.07 9.61
CA GLN A 385 -5.43 -34.44 8.71
C GLN A 385 -4.76 -35.73 9.15
N GLN A 386 -4.34 -36.52 8.19
CA GLN A 386 -3.55 -37.69 8.45
C GLN A 386 -2.12 -37.27 8.85
N GLN A 387 -1.80 -37.43 10.12
CA GLN A 387 -0.46 -37.13 10.67
C GLN A 387 -0.16 -38.13 11.79
N ASN A 388 1.06 -38.65 11.78
CA ASN A 388 1.51 -39.58 12.85
C ASN A 388 1.94 -38.77 14.08
N VAL A 389 1.01 -38.55 15.01
CA VAL A 389 1.21 -37.74 16.23
C VAL A 389 0.94 -38.53 17.51
N GLY A 390 0.73 -39.85 17.41
CA GLY A 390 0.30 -40.70 18.54
C GLY A 390 -1.20 -40.53 18.88
N SER A 391 -1.59 -40.95 20.06
CA SER A 391 -3.00 -40.84 20.53
C SER A 391 -3.34 -39.38 20.84
N TRP A 392 -4.58 -39.01 20.57
CA TRP A 392 -5.14 -37.70 20.87
C TRP A 392 -6.56 -37.79 21.39
N THR A 393 -6.98 -36.78 22.12
CA THR A 393 -8.37 -36.62 22.61
C THR A 393 -8.85 -35.19 22.34
N VAL A 394 -10.14 -35.03 22.07
CA VAL A 394 -10.82 -33.74 21.95
C VAL A 394 -12.06 -33.77 22.83
N SER A 395 -12.27 -32.70 23.61
CA SER A 395 -13.50 -32.42 24.30
C SER A 395 -14.21 -31.24 23.61
N SER A 396 -15.42 -31.46 23.14
CA SER A 396 -16.24 -30.48 22.42
C SER A 396 -17.30 -29.80 23.25
N GLN A 397 -17.49 -30.27 24.48
CA GLN A 397 -18.37 -29.66 25.48
C GLN A 397 -17.72 -29.78 26.87
N LEU A 398 -17.49 -28.66 27.48
CA LEU A 398 -17.21 -28.52 28.90
C LEU A 398 -18.36 -27.78 29.55
#